data_d9305bf4d0cb2c65030470ef93456273
#
_entry.id   d9305bf4d0cb2c65030470ef93456273
#
_cell.length_a   1.000
_cell.length_b   1.000
_cell.length_c   1.000
_cell.angle_alpha   90.00
_cell.angle_beta   90.00
_cell.angle_gamma   90.00
#
_symmetry.space_group_name_H-M   'P 1'
#
loop_
_entity.id
_entity.type
_entity.pdbx_description
1 polymer ?
#
loop_
_entity_poly.entity_id
_entity_poly.type
_entity_poly.pdbx_seq_one_letter_code
_entity_poly.pdbx_strand_id
1 'polypeptide(L)'
;MDDSKFPALKQAPETIEETEQLVSFLEAQKTFSFPALENGLFPAAIAHESTGYQSIWVRDNIHIAQALNAVGKTEPACKAAATLTDYFIRHRNRFDEIISGKHKATEVMKRPHIRFDGNTLGEIDEKWAHAQNDALGYYLWFYSLLALQGKLTPTHDSLELLAAFVHYFEKIRFWEDADSGHWEEARKVEASSIGTVVSGLLTLKQYLDHSQNWSQLKFGKKQVPAEMVDDLIQQGQTTLSEILPAECIQADPLLARKYDGALLFLIYPLGLVQGEMAESILEDVRTHLMGEYGIRRYLGDSYWCADYKDMFSEDDRTSDFSEDQASRDKLLKPGQEAQWCIFDSIMSVIYGQRFLQSDKSDDYDKQRFHLERSLNQLTTEECPFGPYRCPESYYLEKGKYVPNDITPLLWTQGNLMLALHQWKQTVKARR
;
A
#
# COMPACT_ATOMS: atom_id res chain seq x y z
N MET A 1 18.74 -15.08 -27.43
CA MET A 1 17.41 -15.73 -27.37
C MET A 1 16.52 -14.98 -28.32
N ASP A 2 15.73 -15.69 -29.09
CA ASP A 2 14.96 -15.12 -30.18
C ASP A 2 13.80 -14.29 -29.64
N ASP A 3 13.93 -12.96 -29.69
CA ASP A 3 12.92 -11.98 -29.25
C ASP A 3 11.61 -12.07 -30.05
N SER A 4 11.58 -12.87 -31.14
CA SER A 4 10.40 -13.09 -31.95
C SER A 4 9.33 -13.96 -31.28
N LYS A 5 9.62 -14.58 -30.14
CA LYS A 5 8.69 -15.51 -29.44
C LYS A 5 7.70 -14.83 -28.50
N PHE A 6 7.88 -13.56 -28.13
CA PHE A 6 6.95 -12.83 -27.26
C PHE A 6 6.53 -11.47 -27.81
N PRO A 7 5.97 -11.38 -29.03
CA PRO A 7 5.31 -10.14 -29.46
C PRO A 7 4.06 -9.82 -28.62
N ALA A 8 3.68 -10.72 -27.71
CA ALA A 8 2.42 -10.71 -26.96
C ALA A 8 2.57 -10.33 -25.48
N LEU A 9 3.69 -9.75 -25.02
CA LEU A 9 3.82 -9.24 -23.64
C LEU A 9 2.74 -8.24 -23.26
N LYS A 10 2.06 -7.64 -24.25
CA LYS A 10 0.99 -6.67 -24.08
C LYS A 10 -0.41 -7.28 -23.94
N GLN A 11 -0.54 -8.60 -24.09
CA GLN A 11 -1.81 -9.32 -24.01
C GLN A 11 -1.78 -10.29 -22.84
N ALA A 12 -2.92 -10.47 -22.20
CA ALA A 12 -3.08 -11.46 -21.15
C ALA A 12 -2.98 -12.88 -21.74
N PRO A 13 -2.21 -13.79 -21.13
CA PRO A 13 -2.09 -15.17 -21.58
C PRO A 13 -3.45 -15.89 -21.57
N GLU A 14 -3.75 -16.72 -22.55
CA GLU A 14 -5.05 -17.41 -22.63
C GLU A 14 -5.04 -18.76 -21.90
N THR A 15 -3.86 -19.31 -21.63
CA THR A 15 -3.69 -20.61 -20.99
C THR A 15 -2.82 -20.54 -19.73
N ILE A 16 -2.92 -21.58 -18.88
CA ILE A 16 -2.03 -21.72 -17.72
C ILE A 16 -0.57 -21.78 -18.16
N GLU A 17 -0.30 -22.55 -19.21
CA GLU A 17 1.05 -22.74 -19.72
C GLU A 17 1.66 -21.43 -20.21
N GLU A 18 0.93 -20.64 -20.99
CA GLU A 18 1.36 -19.32 -21.42
C GLU A 18 1.58 -18.37 -20.24
N THR A 19 0.72 -18.44 -19.20
CA THR A 19 0.90 -17.65 -17.98
C THR A 19 2.19 -18.02 -17.25
N GLU A 20 2.49 -19.32 -17.13
CA GLU A 20 3.74 -19.80 -16.51
C GLU A 20 4.97 -19.41 -17.33
N GLN A 21 4.89 -19.47 -18.66
CA GLN A 21 5.96 -19.01 -19.55
C GLN A 21 6.22 -17.50 -19.41
N LEU A 22 5.16 -16.70 -19.35
CA LEU A 22 5.27 -15.25 -19.12
C LEU A 22 5.91 -14.94 -17.76
N VAL A 23 5.45 -15.59 -16.67
CA VAL A 23 6.04 -15.41 -15.35
C VAL A 23 7.52 -15.79 -15.35
N SER A 24 7.87 -16.94 -15.93
CA SER A 24 9.27 -17.41 -16.02
C SER A 24 10.14 -16.45 -16.85
N PHE A 25 9.59 -15.89 -17.92
CA PHE A 25 10.27 -14.85 -18.69
C PHE A 25 10.54 -13.60 -17.85
N LEU A 26 9.52 -13.06 -17.17
CA LEU A 26 9.65 -11.87 -16.34
C LEU A 26 10.61 -12.09 -15.14
N GLU A 27 10.62 -13.30 -14.57
CA GLU A 27 11.62 -13.69 -13.55
C GLU A 27 13.04 -13.67 -14.13
N ALA A 28 13.24 -14.22 -15.34
CA ALA A 28 14.53 -14.20 -16.03
C ALA A 28 15.00 -12.76 -16.35
N GLN A 29 14.06 -11.86 -16.64
CA GLN A 29 14.31 -10.42 -16.83
C GLN A 29 14.51 -9.65 -15.51
N LYS A 30 14.43 -10.33 -14.36
CA LYS A 30 14.50 -9.75 -13.02
C LYS A 30 13.37 -8.76 -12.69
N THR A 31 12.25 -8.81 -13.41
CA THR A 31 11.05 -8.02 -13.12
C THR A 31 10.52 -8.32 -11.72
N PHE A 32 10.61 -9.58 -11.27
CA PHE A 32 10.21 -10.03 -9.93
C PHE A 32 11.41 -10.25 -9.00
N SER A 33 12.43 -9.40 -9.10
CA SER A 33 13.54 -9.36 -8.16
C SER A 33 13.18 -8.49 -6.96
N PHE A 34 13.18 -9.05 -5.77
CA PHE A 34 12.92 -8.37 -4.51
C PHE A 34 14.19 -8.42 -3.64
N PRO A 35 15.16 -7.51 -3.85
CA PRO A 35 16.38 -7.48 -3.06
C PRO A 35 16.05 -7.08 -1.63
N ALA A 36 16.10 -8.05 -0.74
CA ALA A 36 15.96 -7.82 0.69
C ALA A 36 17.29 -7.48 1.33
N LEU A 37 17.26 -6.65 2.37
CA LEU A 37 18.36 -6.46 3.29
C LEU A 37 18.62 -7.77 4.06
N GLU A 38 19.77 -7.87 4.74
CA GLU A 38 20.14 -9.08 5.51
C GLU A 38 19.08 -9.46 6.56
N ASN A 39 18.40 -8.46 7.13
CA ASN A 39 17.33 -8.64 8.10
C ASN A 39 15.96 -8.97 7.46
N GLY A 40 15.85 -8.98 6.13
CA GLY A 40 14.64 -9.35 5.38
C GLY A 40 13.72 -8.20 5.03
N LEU A 41 14.05 -6.96 5.38
CA LEU A 41 13.29 -5.79 4.93
C LEU A 41 13.61 -5.44 3.47
N PHE A 42 12.66 -4.81 2.81
CA PHE A 42 12.78 -4.37 1.42
C PHE A 42 12.90 -2.85 1.36
N PRO A 43 13.91 -2.27 0.67
CA PRO A 43 13.85 -0.86 0.30
C PRO A 43 12.62 -0.62 -0.59
N ALA A 44 12.07 0.58 -0.59
CA ALA A 44 10.89 0.87 -1.41
C ALA A 44 11.18 0.72 -2.90
N ALA A 45 12.37 1.16 -3.34
CA ALA A 45 12.82 1.02 -4.72
C ALA A 45 14.30 0.66 -4.83
N ILE A 46 14.68 0.07 -5.97
CA ILE A 46 16.07 -0.09 -6.40
C ILE A 46 16.47 1.18 -7.18
N ALA A 47 16.29 2.33 -6.55
CA ALA A 47 16.53 3.62 -7.15
C ALA A 47 17.92 4.17 -6.76
N HIS A 48 18.33 5.29 -7.39
CA HIS A 48 19.55 5.99 -7.04
C HIS A 48 19.49 6.53 -5.58
N GLU A 49 20.64 6.65 -4.94
CA GLU A 49 20.75 7.12 -3.54
C GLU A 49 20.07 8.47 -3.29
N SER A 50 20.10 9.37 -4.29
CA SER A 50 19.50 10.70 -4.24
C SER A 50 17.96 10.70 -4.03
N THR A 51 17.27 9.62 -4.33
CA THR A 51 15.79 9.56 -4.18
C THR A 51 15.34 9.30 -2.75
N GLY A 52 16.21 8.85 -1.85
CA GLY A 52 15.86 8.42 -0.48
C GLY A 52 15.03 7.13 -0.42
N TYR A 53 14.64 6.54 -1.55
CA TYR A 53 13.83 5.31 -1.64
C TYR A 53 14.57 4.04 -1.22
N GLN A 54 15.83 4.15 -0.83
CA GLN A 54 16.56 3.07 -0.15
C GLN A 54 16.15 2.91 1.33
N SER A 55 15.48 3.90 1.91
CA SER A 55 14.86 3.80 3.22
C SER A 55 13.75 2.74 3.23
N ILE A 56 13.39 2.32 4.43
CA ILE A 56 12.26 1.41 4.63
C ILE A 56 11.01 2.22 4.92
N TRP A 57 9.95 1.94 4.17
CA TRP A 57 8.59 2.34 4.50
C TRP A 57 7.81 1.12 5.00
N VAL A 58 7.14 1.27 6.12
CA VAL A 58 6.31 0.19 6.70
C VAL A 58 5.25 -0.26 5.70
N ARG A 59 4.54 0.65 5.07
CA ARG A 59 3.49 0.37 4.07
C ARG A 59 4.02 -0.46 2.91
N ASP A 60 5.11 -0.02 2.27
CA ASP A 60 5.72 -0.72 1.14
C ASP A 60 6.13 -2.14 1.51
N ASN A 61 6.78 -2.29 2.67
CA ASN A 61 7.18 -3.62 3.16
C ASN A 61 5.99 -4.55 3.36
N ILE A 62 4.86 -4.03 3.87
CA ILE A 62 3.65 -4.85 4.06
C ILE A 62 3.06 -5.26 2.70
N HIS A 63 2.97 -4.35 1.73
CA HIS A 63 2.46 -4.70 0.40
C HIS A 63 3.34 -5.72 -0.32
N ILE A 64 4.67 -5.56 -0.25
CA ILE A 64 5.63 -6.52 -0.84
C ILE A 64 5.52 -7.88 -0.13
N ALA A 65 5.54 -7.89 1.20
CA ALA A 65 5.44 -9.11 2.00
C ALA A 65 4.10 -9.84 1.79
N GLN A 66 2.99 -9.09 1.68
CA GLN A 66 1.68 -9.64 1.38
C GLN A 66 1.64 -10.28 -0.01
N ALA A 67 2.22 -9.62 -1.02
CA ALA A 67 2.33 -10.18 -2.35
C ALA A 67 3.12 -11.51 -2.36
N LEU A 68 4.27 -11.53 -1.68
CA LEU A 68 5.08 -12.75 -1.52
C LEU A 68 4.30 -13.86 -0.79
N ASN A 69 3.61 -13.52 0.30
CA ASN A 69 2.80 -14.48 1.05
C ASN A 69 1.67 -15.07 0.20
N ALA A 70 0.97 -14.25 -0.59
CA ALA A 70 -0.15 -14.67 -1.42
C ALA A 70 0.26 -15.63 -2.56
N VAL A 71 1.48 -15.48 -3.10
CA VAL A 71 2.01 -16.40 -4.11
C VAL A 71 2.77 -17.61 -3.52
N GLY A 72 2.70 -17.81 -2.19
CA GLY A 72 3.29 -18.95 -1.49
C GLY A 72 4.74 -18.76 -1.05
N LYS A 73 5.36 -17.60 -1.27
CA LYS A 73 6.70 -17.25 -0.76
C LYS A 73 6.58 -16.72 0.68
N THR A 74 6.20 -17.58 1.61
CA THR A 74 5.82 -17.21 2.99
C THR A 74 7.03 -16.83 3.87
N GLU A 75 8.16 -17.51 3.70
CA GLU A 75 9.33 -17.27 4.56
C GLU A 75 9.83 -15.81 4.52
N PRO A 76 10.12 -15.19 3.35
CA PRO A 76 10.51 -13.79 3.31
C PRO A 76 9.43 -12.84 3.82
N ALA A 77 8.16 -13.16 3.65
CA ALA A 77 7.04 -12.38 4.19
C ALA A 77 7.03 -12.38 5.74
N CYS A 78 7.20 -13.55 6.35
CA CYS A 78 7.31 -13.68 7.80
C CYS A 78 8.56 -12.98 8.35
N LYS A 79 9.69 -13.08 7.65
CA LYS A 79 10.93 -12.42 8.06
C LYS A 79 10.77 -10.90 8.07
N ALA A 80 10.17 -10.32 7.03
CA ALA A 80 9.88 -8.89 6.99
C ALA A 80 8.96 -8.45 8.13
N ALA A 81 7.86 -9.18 8.37
CA ALA A 81 6.94 -8.90 9.46
C ALA A 81 7.61 -8.98 10.85
N ALA A 82 8.48 -9.98 11.07
CA ALA A 82 9.25 -10.12 12.33
C ALA A 82 10.21 -8.95 12.51
N THR A 83 10.93 -8.54 11.48
CA THR A 83 11.87 -7.42 11.57
C THR A 83 11.16 -6.09 11.80
N LEU A 84 10.00 -5.86 11.19
CA LEU A 84 9.15 -4.69 11.51
C LEU A 84 8.69 -4.73 12.98
N THR A 85 8.40 -5.91 13.52
CA THR A 85 8.09 -6.08 14.94
C THR A 85 9.27 -5.67 15.82
N ASP A 86 10.48 -6.12 15.51
CA ASP A 86 11.72 -5.75 16.23
C ASP A 86 11.95 -4.24 16.18
N TYR A 87 11.69 -3.61 15.03
CA TYR A 87 11.75 -2.17 14.88
C TYR A 87 10.79 -1.45 15.84
N PHE A 88 9.51 -1.83 15.84
CA PHE A 88 8.52 -1.20 16.71
C PHE A 88 8.73 -1.49 18.19
N ILE A 89 9.25 -2.66 18.56
CA ILE A 89 9.64 -2.97 19.94
C ILE A 89 10.82 -2.06 20.38
N ARG A 90 11.83 -1.91 19.52
CA ARG A 90 12.97 -1.02 19.79
C ARG A 90 12.53 0.44 20.02
N HIS A 91 11.55 0.92 19.24
CA HIS A 91 11.05 2.28 19.30
C HIS A 91 9.69 2.38 20.02
N ARG A 92 9.43 1.45 20.95
CA ARG A 92 8.21 1.36 21.73
C ARG A 92 7.85 2.66 22.45
N ASN A 93 8.86 3.44 22.86
CA ASN A 93 8.67 4.74 23.50
C ASN A 93 7.80 5.70 22.69
N ARG A 94 7.77 5.60 21.35
CA ARG A 94 6.92 6.45 20.51
C ARG A 94 5.43 6.20 20.79
N PHE A 95 5.05 4.95 21.02
CA PHE A 95 3.70 4.60 21.44
C PHE A 95 3.43 5.03 22.88
N ASP A 96 4.32 4.67 23.79
CA ASP A 96 4.16 4.91 25.24
C ASP A 96 4.03 6.40 25.58
N GLU A 97 4.80 7.25 24.91
CA GLU A 97 4.78 8.71 25.13
C GLU A 97 3.49 9.37 24.63
N ILE A 98 2.91 8.90 23.52
CA ILE A 98 1.60 9.37 23.04
C ILE A 98 0.49 8.80 23.95
N ILE A 99 0.50 7.50 24.27
CA ILE A 99 -0.51 6.85 25.12
C ILE A 99 -0.56 7.53 26.51
N SER A 100 0.59 7.79 27.11
CA SER A 100 0.66 8.48 28.42
C SER A 100 0.29 9.96 28.38
N GLY A 101 0.23 10.56 27.19
CA GLY A 101 0.00 11.99 27.00
C GLY A 101 1.22 12.88 27.25
N LYS A 102 2.42 12.30 27.31
CA LYS A 102 3.69 13.04 27.37
C LYS A 102 3.90 13.88 26.11
N HIS A 103 3.51 13.32 24.96
CA HIS A 103 3.44 14.01 23.68
C HIS A 103 2.02 13.97 23.10
N LYS A 104 1.70 14.97 22.28
CA LYS A 104 0.42 15.05 21.57
C LYS A 104 0.53 14.37 20.21
N ALA A 105 -0.56 13.79 19.71
CA ALA A 105 -0.63 13.22 18.38
C ALA A 105 -0.39 14.25 17.25
N THR A 106 -0.58 15.55 17.56
CA THR A 106 -0.28 16.65 16.62
C THR A 106 1.21 16.90 16.43
N GLU A 107 2.08 16.38 17.32
CA GLU A 107 3.54 16.44 17.22
C GLU A 107 4.03 15.30 16.32
N VAL A 108 3.96 15.51 15.00
CA VAL A 108 4.16 14.45 13.96
C VAL A 108 5.44 13.66 14.17
N MET A 109 6.58 14.35 14.45
CA MET A 109 7.88 13.71 14.70
C MET A 109 7.96 12.94 16.03
N LYS A 110 6.92 12.99 16.88
CA LYS A 110 6.82 12.21 18.13
C LYS A 110 5.98 10.94 17.96
N ARG A 111 5.26 10.83 16.85
CA ARG A 111 4.50 9.61 16.50
C ARG A 111 5.44 8.47 16.15
N PRO A 112 4.99 7.20 16.14
CA PRO A 112 5.78 6.09 15.61
C PRO A 112 6.23 6.39 14.18
N HIS A 113 7.53 6.30 13.93
CA HIS A 113 8.08 6.57 12.60
C HIS A 113 7.76 5.43 11.65
N ILE A 114 7.29 5.75 10.46
CA ILE A 114 6.88 4.78 9.43
C ILE A 114 7.91 4.71 8.27
N ARG A 115 8.87 5.63 8.25
CA ARG A 115 10.07 5.63 7.39
C ARG A 115 11.31 5.62 8.28
N PHE A 116 12.24 4.71 8.01
CA PHE A 116 13.42 4.52 8.85
C PHE A 116 14.59 3.86 8.09
N ASP A 117 15.79 3.84 8.70
CA ASP A 117 16.96 3.16 8.15
C ASP A 117 16.85 1.65 8.34
N GLY A 118 16.80 0.91 7.22
CA GLY A 118 16.58 -0.53 7.24
C GLY A 118 17.76 -1.34 7.76
N ASN A 119 18.99 -0.85 7.63
CA ASN A 119 20.17 -1.61 8.05
C ASN A 119 20.36 -1.57 9.57
N THR A 120 20.15 -0.39 10.14
CA THR A 120 20.36 -0.17 11.58
C THR A 120 19.08 -0.34 12.40
N LEU A 121 17.92 -0.36 11.76
CA LEU A 121 16.60 -0.20 12.39
C LEU A 121 16.54 1.09 13.23
N GLY A 122 17.25 2.14 12.79
CA GLY A 122 17.30 3.45 13.41
C GLY A 122 16.31 4.42 12.79
N GLU A 123 15.78 5.33 13.61
CA GLU A 123 14.99 6.45 13.10
C GLU A 123 15.87 7.39 12.27
N ILE A 124 15.33 7.96 11.21
CA ILE A 124 16.00 8.99 10.41
C ILE A 124 15.67 10.33 11.03
N ASP A 125 16.70 11.13 11.34
CA ASP A 125 16.57 12.47 11.92
C ASP A 125 16.28 13.52 10.83
N GLU A 126 15.30 13.25 10.00
CA GLU A 126 14.79 14.13 8.96
C GLU A 126 13.31 14.35 9.22
N LYS A 127 12.84 15.58 9.01
CA LYS A 127 11.41 15.87 9.09
C LYS A 127 10.66 15.03 8.07
N TRP A 128 9.63 14.34 8.52
CA TRP A 128 8.81 13.49 7.69
C TRP A 128 7.36 13.42 8.18
N ALA A 129 6.45 13.12 7.24
CA ALA A 129 5.02 12.95 7.51
C ALA A 129 4.73 11.65 8.27
N HIS A 130 5.19 11.50 9.52
CA HIS A 130 5.00 10.25 10.30
C HIS A 130 3.57 10.05 10.82
N ALA A 131 2.67 11.00 10.68
CA ALA A 131 1.27 10.80 11.00
C ALA A 131 0.60 9.97 9.90
N GLN A 132 0.82 8.65 9.89
CA GLN A 132 0.29 7.73 8.88
C GLN A 132 -0.33 6.51 9.56
N ASN A 133 -1.64 6.63 9.84
CA ASN A 133 -2.40 5.56 10.49
C ASN A 133 -2.57 4.35 9.58
N ASP A 134 -2.57 4.56 8.25
CA ASP A 134 -2.62 3.49 7.27
C ASP A 134 -1.42 2.54 7.41
N ALA A 135 -0.20 3.06 7.49
CA ALA A 135 1.01 2.25 7.62
C ALA A 135 1.00 1.40 8.91
N LEU A 136 0.55 2.00 10.02
CA LEU A 136 0.40 1.29 11.30
C LEU A 136 -0.74 0.25 11.23
N GLY A 137 -1.85 0.60 10.60
CA GLY A 137 -2.99 -0.30 10.36
C GLY A 137 -2.59 -1.51 9.50
N TYR A 138 -1.84 -1.30 8.42
CA TYR A 138 -1.30 -2.37 7.59
C TYR A 138 -0.38 -3.31 8.36
N TYR A 139 0.51 -2.78 9.21
CA TYR A 139 1.35 -3.65 10.04
C TYR A 139 0.51 -4.53 10.97
N LEU A 140 -0.45 -3.92 11.70
CA LEU A 140 -1.33 -4.65 12.60
C LEU A 140 -2.13 -5.73 11.86
N TRP A 141 -2.68 -5.38 10.69
CA TRP A 141 -3.42 -6.31 9.84
C TRP A 141 -2.55 -7.49 9.40
N PHE A 142 -1.39 -7.21 8.81
CA PHE A 142 -0.58 -8.26 8.19
C PHE A 142 0.07 -9.18 9.20
N TYR A 143 0.58 -8.63 10.32
CA TYR A 143 1.11 -9.44 11.41
C TYR A 143 0.03 -10.38 11.97
N SER A 144 -1.15 -9.85 12.25
CA SER A 144 -2.28 -10.62 12.76
C SER A 144 -2.77 -11.66 11.76
N LEU A 145 -2.74 -11.34 10.44
CA LEU A 145 -3.07 -12.28 9.36
C LEU A 145 -2.11 -13.47 9.32
N LEU A 146 -0.81 -13.23 9.40
CA LEU A 146 0.19 -14.30 9.43
C LEU A 146 0.03 -15.18 10.67
N ALA A 147 -0.27 -14.58 11.82
CA ALA A 147 -0.56 -15.31 13.06
C ALA A 147 -1.84 -16.14 12.93
N LEU A 148 -2.91 -15.59 12.40
CA LEU A 148 -4.19 -16.29 12.15
C LEU A 148 -4.03 -17.47 11.18
N GLN A 149 -3.16 -17.31 10.17
CA GLN A 149 -2.82 -18.38 9.21
C GLN A 149 -1.84 -19.42 9.78
N GLY A 150 -1.39 -19.28 11.03
CA GLY A 150 -0.41 -20.18 11.65
C GLY A 150 1.01 -20.10 11.02
N LYS A 151 1.29 -19.06 10.26
CA LYS A 151 2.57 -18.83 9.57
C LYS A 151 3.60 -18.13 10.47
N LEU A 152 3.12 -17.42 11.47
CA LEU A 152 3.91 -16.72 12.47
C LEU A 152 3.32 -17.00 13.86
N THR A 153 4.20 -17.29 14.85
CA THR A 153 3.78 -17.47 16.24
C THR A 153 4.12 -16.23 17.03
N PRO A 154 3.11 -15.47 17.52
CA PRO A 154 3.36 -14.31 18.36
C PRO A 154 4.10 -14.67 19.66
N THR A 155 5.08 -13.84 20.01
CA THR A 155 5.79 -13.90 21.28
C THR A 155 5.10 -13.03 22.33
N HIS A 156 5.53 -13.12 23.60
CA HIS A 156 5.06 -12.22 24.64
C HIS A 156 5.27 -10.74 24.26
N ASP A 157 6.45 -10.40 23.78
CA ASP A 157 6.83 -9.02 23.43
C ASP A 157 6.03 -8.50 22.24
N SER A 158 5.78 -9.35 21.23
CA SER A 158 4.93 -8.96 20.11
C SER A 158 3.47 -8.76 20.53
N LEU A 159 2.93 -9.60 21.41
CA LEU A 159 1.57 -9.40 21.94
C LEU A 159 1.47 -8.11 22.78
N GLU A 160 2.49 -7.78 23.56
CA GLU A 160 2.55 -6.50 24.27
C GLU A 160 2.65 -5.31 23.33
N LEU A 161 3.39 -5.45 22.21
CA LEU A 161 3.40 -4.44 21.14
C LEU A 161 2.02 -4.27 20.49
N LEU A 162 1.34 -5.38 20.14
CA LEU A 162 -0.02 -5.31 19.59
C LEU A 162 -1.00 -4.61 20.55
N ALA A 163 -0.86 -4.86 21.86
CA ALA A 163 -1.63 -4.14 22.88
C ALA A 163 -1.33 -2.62 22.87
N ALA A 164 -0.06 -2.23 22.64
CA ALA A 164 0.29 -0.83 22.48
C ALA A 164 -0.36 -0.19 21.25
N PHE A 165 -0.46 -0.90 20.12
CA PHE A 165 -1.19 -0.43 18.95
C PHE A 165 -2.66 -0.15 19.27
N VAL A 166 -3.34 -1.05 20.00
CA VAL A 166 -4.74 -0.85 20.40
C VAL A 166 -4.90 0.42 21.25
N HIS A 167 -4.07 0.58 22.28
CA HIS A 167 -4.12 1.78 23.14
C HIS A 167 -3.69 3.06 22.40
N TYR A 168 -2.77 2.95 21.47
CA TYR A 168 -2.37 4.08 20.64
C TYR A 168 -3.52 4.56 19.77
N PHE A 169 -4.19 3.65 19.03
CA PHE A 169 -5.33 3.99 18.19
C PHE A 169 -6.51 4.55 19.00
N GLU A 170 -6.76 4.03 20.21
CA GLU A 170 -7.72 4.64 21.13
C GLU A 170 -7.31 6.06 21.49
N LYS A 171 -6.06 6.24 21.91
CA LYS A 171 -5.54 7.52 22.41
C LYS A 171 -5.60 8.63 21.39
N ILE A 172 -5.23 8.35 20.14
CA ILE A 172 -5.26 9.33 19.06
C ILE A 172 -6.67 9.53 18.50
N ARG A 173 -7.64 8.65 18.83
CA ARG A 173 -8.98 8.60 18.25
C ARG A 173 -8.91 8.48 16.74
N PHE A 174 -8.30 7.39 16.25
CA PHE A 174 -7.92 7.20 14.84
C PHE A 174 -9.07 7.47 13.85
N TRP A 175 -10.32 7.31 14.27
CA TRP A 175 -11.53 7.55 13.45
C TRP A 175 -11.83 9.03 13.18
N GLU A 176 -11.13 9.95 13.85
CA GLU A 176 -11.22 11.40 13.63
C GLU A 176 -9.84 12.07 13.62
N ASP A 177 -8.75 11.29 13.73
CA ASP A 177 -7.39 11.81 13.66
C ASP A 177 -7.05 12.22 12.23
N ALA A 178 -6.59 13.45 12.05
CA ALA A 178 -6.09 13.90 10.77
C ALA A 178 -4.66 13.38 10.57
N ASP A 179 -4.47 12.53 9.59
CA ASP A 179 -3.17 11.96 9.22
C ASP A 179 -2.77 12.28 7.77
N SER A 180 -1.55 11.96 7.40
CA SER A 180 -1.00 12.20 6.06
C SER A 180 -1.26 11.07 5.08
N GLY A 181 -1.84 9.97 5.55
CA GLY A 181 -2.34 8.84 4.79
C GLY A 181 -1.34 8.18 3.85
N HIS A 182 -1.88 7.49 2.87
CA HIS A 182 -1.11 6.71 1.89
C HIS A 182 -0.11 7.55 1.07
N TRP A 183 -0.39 8.85 0.92
CA TRP A 183 0.37 9.70 -0.01
C TRP A 183 1.31 10.70 0.67
N GLU A 184 1.39 10.65 2.01
CA GLU A 184 2.31 11.48 2.79
C GLU A 184 2.09 12.99 2.58
N GLU A 185 0.83 13.40 2.62
CA GLU A 185 0.38 14.74 2.27
C GLU A 185 -0.12 15.55 3.46
N ALA A 186 -0.74 16.71 3.17
CA ALA A 186 -1.42 17.52 4.17
C ALA A 186 -2.46 16.68 4.93
N ARG A 187 -2.41 16.75 6.26
CA ARG A 187 -3.21 15.90 7.13
C ARG A 187 -4.71 16.15 7.00
N LYS A 188 -5.46 15.09 6.89
CA LYS A 188 -6.92 15.06 6.82
C LYS A 188 -7.47 13.77 7.42
N VAL A 189 -8.76 13.71 7.70
CA VAL A 189 -9.43 12.48 8.14
C VAL A 189 -9.76 11.67 6.88
N GLU A 190 -9.09 10.54 6.70
CA GLU A 190 -9.07 9.75 5.47
C GLU A 190 -9.72 8.38 5.65
N ALA A 191 -10.65 8.04 4.76
CA ALA A 191 -11.33 6.73 4.79
C ALA A 191 -10.33 5.58 4.60
N SER A 192 -9.34 5.72 3.71
CA SER A 192 -8.34 4.68 3.50
C SER A 192 -7.51 4.41 4.75
N SER A 193 -7.08 5.43 5.48
CA SER A 193 -6.33 5.29 6.74
C SER A 193 -7.19 4.66 7.85
N ILE A 194 -8.41 5.14 8.03
CA ILE A 194 -9.34 4.57 9.01
C ILE A 194 -9.61 3.10 8.69
N GLY A 195 -9.83 2.77 7.42
CA GLY A 195 -10.12 1.42 6.99
C GLY A 195 -8.98 0.42 7.23
N THR A 196 -7.72 0.85 7.08
CA THR A 196 -6.57 -0.03 7.40
C THR A 196 -6.52 -0.34 8.89
N VAL A 197 -6.76 0.65 9.77
CA VAL A 197 -6.80 0.43 11.22
C VAL A 197 -7.96 -0.50 11.59
N VAL A 198 -9.15 -0.27 11.05
CA VAL A 198 -10.31 -1.16 11.27
C VAL A 198 -9.99 -2.59 10.84
N SER A 199 -9.38 -2.78 9.68
CA SER A 199 -8.97 -4.10 9.18
C SER A 199 -7.92 -4.75 10.08
N GLY A 200 -6.97 -3.96 10.59
CA GLY A 200 -5.99 -4.42 11.56
C GLY A 200 -6.62 -4.92 12.86
N LEU A 201 -7.54 -4.15 13.42
CA LEU A 201 -8.26 -4.50 14.66
C LEU A 201 -9.17 -5.73 14.46
N LEU A 202 -9.89 -5.81 13.32
CA LEU A 202 -10.72 -6.98 12.99
C LEU A 202 -9.87 -8.24 12.87
N THR A 203 -8.74 -8.19 12.20
CA THR A 203 -7.87 -9.36 12.01
C THR A 203 -7.18 -9.75 13.31
N LEU A 204 -6.77 -8.78 14.14
CA LEU A 204 -6.27 -9.04 15.48
C LEU A 204 -7.32 -9.75 16.34
N LYS A 205 -8.57 -9.25 16.35
CA LYS A 205 -9.67 -9.88 17.06
C LYS A 205 -9.89 -11.33 16.61
N GLN A 206 -9.95 -11.56 15.29
CA GLN A 206 -10.10 -12.91 14.73
C GLN A 206 -8.98 -13.85 15.19
N TYR A 207 -7.73 -13.38 15.21
CA TYR A 207 -6.61 -14.16 15.73
C TYR A 207 -6.77 -14.48 17.21
N LEU A 208 -7.13 -13.50 18.03
CA LEU A 208 -7.27 -13.68 19.48
C LEU A 208 -8.45 -14.59 19.85
N ASP A 209 -9.56 -14.48 19.13
CA ASP A 209 -10.72 -15.37 19.28
C ASP A 209 -10.38 -16.81 18.89
N HIS A 210 -9.67 -17.00 17.76
CA HIS A 210 -9.26 -18.31 17.29
C HIS A 210 -8.24 -18.97 18.22
N SER A 211 -7.24 -18.24 18.67
CA SER A 211 -6.16 -18.74 19.52
C SER A 211 -6.49 -18.75 21.00
N GLN A 212 -7.61 -18.13 21.42
CA GLN A 212 -8.01 -17.91 22.82
C GLN A 212 -6.96 -17.17 23.65
N ASN A 213 -6.15 -16.30 23.02
CA ASN A 213 -5.03 -15.61 23.64
C ASN A 213 -5.37 -14.22 24.22
N TRP A 214 -6.65 -13.87 24.37
CA TRP A 214 -7.06 -12.57 24.93
C TRP A 214 -6.39 -12.22 26.26
N SER A 215 -6.20 -13.21 27.15
CA SER A 215 -5.54 -13.00 28.44
C SER A 215 -4.06 -12.60 28.33
N GLN A 216 -3.46 -12.81 27.18
CA GLN A 216 -2.06 -12.47 26.91
C GLN A 216 -1.90 -11.08 26.27
N LEU A 217 -2.98 -10.49 25.72
CA LEU A 217 -2.95 -9.14 25.16
C LEU A 217 -2.93 -8.11 26.28
N LYS A 218 -1.74 -7.69 26.69
CA LYS A 218 -1.52 -6.79 27.83
C LYS A 218 -0.59 -5.65 27.45
N PHE A 219 -0.93 -4.46 27.94
CA PHE A 219 -0.08 -3.28 27.92
C PHE A 219 0.46 -3.04 29.33
N GLY A 220 1.70 -3.45 29.59
CA GLY A 220 2.24 -3.53 30.93
C GLY A 220 1.42 -4.50 31.79
N LYS A 221 0.83 -4.00 32.88
CA LYS A 221 -0.03 -4.82 33.77
C LYS A 221 -1.51 -4.83 33.40
N LYS A 222 -1.92 -4.00 32.44
CA LYS A 222 -3.32 -3.86 32.06
C LYS A 222 -3.63 -4.80 30.87
N GLN A 223 -4.65 -5.62 31.04
CA GLN A 223 -5.20 -6.41 29.95
C GLN A 223 -6.00 -5.50 29.02
N VAL A 224 -5.91 -5.72 27.72
CA VAL A 224 -6.81 -5.13 26.72
C VAL A 224 -8.08 -5.99 26.70
N PRO A 225 -9.24 -5.46 27.09
CA PRO A 225 -10.50 -6.21 27.02
C PRO A 225 -10.99 -6.30 25.57
N ALA A 226 -11.72 -7.38 25.25
CA ALA A 226 -12.27 -7.56 23.90
C ALA A 226 -13.25 -6.44 23.53
N GLU A 227 -14.03 -5.97 24.50
CA GLU A 227 -14.99 -4.89 24.34
C GLU A 227 -14.33 -3.58 23.86
N MET A 228 -13.11 -3.29 24.34
CA MET A 228 -12.35 -2.13 23.88
C MET A 228 -12.01 -2.21 22.39
N VAL A 229 -11.63 -3.40 21.92
CA VAL A 229 -11.33 -3.60 20.48
C VAL A 229 -12.62 -3.50 19.66
N ASP A 230 -13.73 -4.05 20.16
CA ASP A 230 -15.05 -3.95 19.52
C ASP A 230 -15.51 -2.48 19.41
N ASP A 231 -15.35 -1.70 20.48
CA ASP A 231 -15.69 -0.27 20.50
C ASP A 231 -14.87 0.51 19.46
N LEU A 232 -13.57 0.24 19.38
CA LEU A 232 -12.68 0.89 18.38
C LEU A 232 -13.08 0.54 16.95
N ILE A 233 -13.38 -0.73 16.68
CA ILE A 233 -13.88 -1.19 15.38
C ILE A 233 -15.18 -0.45 15.05
N GLN A 234 -16.12 -0.38 15.98
CA GLN A 234 -17.41 0.28 15.80
C GLN A 234 -17.25 1.77 15.49
N GLN A 235 -16.36 2.49 16.20
CA GLN A 235 -16.08 3.91 15.94
C GLN A 235 -15.55 4.10 14.52
N GLY A 236 -14.54 3.31 14.12
CA GLY A 236 -13.98 3.39 12.77
C GLY A 236 -15.01 3.07 11.68
N GLN A 237 -15.82 2.02 11.86
CA GLN A 237 -16.88 1.66 10.91
C GLN A 237 -17.96 2.73 10.80
N THR A 238 -18.32 3.38 11.90
CA THR A 238 -19.28 4.50 11.90
C THR A 238 -18.75 5.64 11.05
N THR A 239 -17.52 6.09 11.29
CA THR A 239 -16.89 7.15 10.49
C THR A 239 -16.75 6.75 9.02
N LEU A 240 -16.34 5.51 8.72
CA LEU A 240 -16.27 5.03 7.34
C LEU A 240 -17.63 5.09 6.63
N SER A 241 -18.72 4.76 7.32
CA SER A 241 -20.07 4.82 6.74
C SER A 241 -20.52 6.25 6.40
N GLU A 242 -19.93 7.24 7.05
CA GLU A 242 -20.21 8.66 6.81
C GLU A 242 -19.37 9.24 5.67
N ILE A 243 -18.15 8.70 5.44
CA ILE A 243 -17.21 9.22 4.44
C ILE A 243 -17.35 8.50 3.10
N LEU A 244 -17.42 7.15 3.09
CA LEU A 244 -17.44 6.35 1.86
C LEU A 244 -18.67 6.66 0.98
N PRO A 245 -18.53 6.66 -0.36
CA PRO A 245 -17.38 6.26 -1.18
C PRO A 245 -16.30 7.33 -1.39
N ALA A 246 -16.36 8.48 -0.71
CA ALA A 246 -15.30 9.47 -0.78
C ALA A 246 -14.08 9.05 0.06
N GLU A 247 -12.91 9.60 -0.26
CA GLU A 247 -11.72 9.45 0.59
C GLU A 247 -11.77 10.38 1.79
N CYS A 248 -12.22 11.61 1.57
CA CYS A 248 -12.22 12.62 2.62
C CYS A 248 -13.37 13.60 2.43
N ILE A 249 -14.16 13.78 3.49
CA ILE A 249 -15.21 14.80 3.57
C ILE A 249 -14.84 15.76 4.69
N GLN A 250 -14.44 16.98 4.33
CA GLN A 250 -14.08 18.02 5.31
C GLN A 250 -14.73 19.36 4.99
N ALA A 251 -14.84 20.18 6.03
CA ALA A 251 -15.41 21.53 5.89
C ALA A 251 -14.58 22.42 4.98
N ASP A 252 -13.25 22.26 4.98
CA ASP A 252 -12.36 22.92 4.02
C ASP A 252 -12.39 22.17 2.67
N PRO A 253 -12.90 22.79 1.59
CA PRO A 253 -12.94 22.16 0.28
C PRO A 253 -11.56 21.77 -0.28
N LEU A 254 -10.48 22.42 0.17
CA LEU A 254 -9.11 22.10 -0.27
C LEU A 254 -8.62 20.78 0.31
N LEU A 255 -9.20 20.36 1.43
CA LEU A 255 -8.90 19.07 2.06
C LEU A 255 -9.92 17.98 1.67
N ALA A 256 -11.05 18.35 1.06
CA ALA A 256 -12.05 17.39 0.61
C ALA A 256 -11.55 16.63 -0.63
N ARG A 257 -11.69 15.30 -0.60
CA ARG A 257 -11.27 14.42 -1.69
C ARG A 257 -12.32 13.35 -1.93
N LYS A 258 -12.95 13.41 -3.10
CA LYS A 258 -14.01 12.46 -3.45
C LYS A 258 -13.44 11.16 -4.00
N TYR A 259 -12.51 11.24 -4.93
CA TYR A 259 -11.94 10.10 -5.65
C TYR A 259 -10.48 9.91 -5.26
N ASP A 260 -10.13 8.69 -4.84
CA ASP A 260 -8.75 8.34 -4.49
C ASP A 260 -8.47 6.86 -4.75
N GLY A 261 -7.31 6.57 -5.35
CA GLY A 261 -6.86 5.21 -5.62
C GLY A 261 -6.60 4.39 -4.35
N ALA A 262 -6.30 5.04 -3.21
CA ALA A 262 -6.08 4.34 -1.94
C ALA A 262 -7.30 3.55 -1.46
N LEU A 263 -8.52 3.97 -1.85
CA LEU A 263 -9.75 3.25 -1.53
C LEU A 263 -9.80 1.83 -2.10
N LEU A 264 -9.06 1.55 -3.19
CA LEU A 264 -8.96 0.20 -3.75
C LEU A 264 -8.37 -0.80 -2.74
N PHE A 265 -7.49 -0.34 -1.86
CA PHE A 265 -6.87 -1.21 -0.85
C PHE A 265 -7.85 -1.66 0.23
N LEU A 266 -8.94 -0.92 0.45
CA LEU A 266 -10.04 -1.36 1.33
C LEU A 266 -10.80 -2.56 0.75
N ILE A 267 -10.80 -2.70 -0.60
CA ILE A 267 -11.39 -3.84 -1.30
C ILE A 267 -10.39 -5.00 -1.32
N TYR A 268 -9.16 -4.75 -1.78
CA TYR A 268 -8.07 -5.72 -1.77
C TYR A 268 -6.73 -5.01 -1.44
N PRO A 269 -5.94 -5.51 -0.47
CA PRO A 269 -6.02 -6.83 0.15
C PRO A 269 -6.90 -6.90 1.42
N LEU A 270 -7.42 -5.78 1.90
CA LEU A 270 -8.04 -5.73 3.23
C LEU A 270 -9.42 -6.39 3.31
N GLY A 271 -10.17 -6.49 2.20
CA GLY A 271 -11.48 -7.13 2.16
C GLY A 271 -12.55 -6.46 3.02
N LEU A 272 -12.31 -5.22 3.47
CA LEU A 272 -13.18 -4.46 4.36
C LEU A 272 -14.43 -3.94 3.64
N VAL A 273 -14.26 -3.49 2.40
CA VAL A 273 -15.33 -2.93 1.55
C VAL A 273 -15.72 -3.94 0.49
N GLN A 274 -17.01 -4.25 0.42
CA GLN A 274 -17.58 -5.26 -0.48
C GLN A 274 -18.91 -4.77 -1.08
N GLY A 275 -19.48 -5.55 -1.99
CA GLY A 275 -20.82 -5.33 -2.56
C GLY A 275 -20.93 -4.01 -3.33
N GLU A 276 -22.03 -3.31 -3.18
CA GLU A 276 -22.36 -2.07 -3.91
C GLU A 276 -21.37 -0.93 -3.62
N MET A 277 -20.84 -0.85 -2.39
CA MET A 277 -19.85 0.15 -2.03
C MET A 277 -18.53 -0.08 -2.79
N ALA A 278 -18.08 -1.32 -2.88
CA ALA A 278 -16.89 -1.67 -3.68
C ALA A 278 -17.11 -1.35 -5.17
N GLU A 279 -18.32 -1.63 -5.69
CA GLU A 279 -18.65 -1.28 -7.08
C GLU A 279 -18.61 0.23 -7.33
N SER A 280 -19.14 1.02 -6.40
CA SER A 280 -19.09 2.49 -6.49
C SER A 280 -17.66 3.01 -6.55
N ILE A 281 -16.77 2.51 -5.67
CA ILE A 281 -15.35 2.90 -5.65
C ILE A 281 -14.65 2.48 -6.96
N LEU A 282 -14.88 1.26 -7.45
CA LEU A 282 -14.28 0.77 -8.69
C LEU A 282 -14.72 1.61 -9.89
N GLU A 283 -16.00 1.99 -9.96
CA GLU A 283 -16.51 2.83 -11.03
C GLU A 283 -15.99 4.26 -10.94
N ASP A 284 -15.89 4.83 -9.75
CA ASP A 284 -15.29 6.15 -9.52
C ASP A 284 -13.82 6.19 -9.97
N VAL A 285 -13.03 5.17 -9.64
CA VAL A 285 -11.63 5.05 -10.09
C VAL A 285 -11.55 4.94 -11.62
N ARG A 286 -12.37 4.09 -12.22
CA ARG A 286 -12.39 3.91 -13.68
C ARG A 286 -12.80 5.15 -14.42
N THR A 287 -13.82 5.87 -13.92
CA THR A 287 -14.40 7.04 -14.58
C THR A 287 -13.54 8.29 -14.40
N HIS A 288 -12.97 8.49 -13.22
CA HIS A 288 -12.35 9.76 -12.85
C HIS A 288 -10.82 9.72 -12.77
N LEU A 289 -10.23 8.57 -12.39
CA LEU A 289 -8.80 8.49 -12.13
C LEU A 289 -8.01 7.76 -13.23
N MET A 290 -8.66 6.90 -14.02
CA MET A 290 -7.96 6.14 -15.06
C MET A 290 -7.40 7.07 -16.13
N GLY A 291 -6.11 6.91 -16.44
CA GLY A 291 -5.42 7.59 -17.52
C GLY A 291 -4.98 6.62 -18.62
N GLU A 292 -4.22 7.11 -19.58
CA GLU A 292 -3.73 6.31 -20.72
C GLU A 292 -2.68 5.27 -20.26
N TYR A 293 -1.77 5.68 -19.35
CA TYR A 293 -0.63 4.87 -18.90
C TYR A 293 -0.84 4.18 -17.56
N GLY A 294 -1.74 4.68 -16.72
CA GLY A 294 -1.98 4.16 -15.38
C GLY A 294 -3.20 4.81 -14.75
N ILE A 295 -3.25 4.84 -13.44
CA ILE A 295 -4.34 5.41 -12.65
C ILE A 295 -3.77 6.51 -11.76
N ARG A 296 -4.38 7.70 -11.77
CA ARG A 296 -4.00 8.80 -10.87
C ARG A 296 -4.27 8.41 -9.42
N ARG A 297 -3.44 8.86 -8.49
CA ARG A 297 -3.75 8.70 -7.06
C ARG A 297 -5.07 9.41 -6.75
N TYR A 298 -5.17 10.67 -7.15
CA TYR A 298 -6.37 11.51 -7.05
C TYR A 298 -6.26 12.68 -8.04
N LEU A 299 -7.35 13.41 -8.24
CA LEU A 299 -7.37 14.63 -9.05
C LEU A 299 -6.76 15.79 -8.26
N GLY A 300 -5.79 16.47 -8.83
CA GLY A 300 -5.05 17.53 -8.17
C GLY A 300 -3.73 17.06 -7.53
N ASP A 301 -3.31 15.83 -7.79
CA ASP A 301 -2.02 15.31 -7.33
C ASP A 301 -0.85 16.00 -8.04
N SER A 302 -0.09 16.78 -7.29
CA SER A 302 1.05 17.52 -7.81
C SER A 302 2.38 16.74 -7.79
N TYR A 303 2.43 15.58 -7.13
CA TYR A 303 3.63 14.75 -7.06
C TYR A 303 3.89 14.11 -8.44
N TRP A 304 5.09 14.36 -8.99
CA TRP A 304 5.45 13.99 -10.35
C TRP A 304 4.45 14.48 -11.43
N CYS A 305 3.86 15.67 -11.24
CA CYS A 305 3.08 16.32 -12.29
C CYS A 305 3.95 16.66 -13.51
N ALA A 306 3.35 17.16 -14.58
CA ALA A 306 4.06 17.45 -15.82
C ALA A 306 5.29 18.33 -15.61
N ASP A 307 6.39 17.97 -16.28
CA ASP A 307 7.68 18.69 -16.27
C ASP A 307 8.30 18.83 -14.85
N TYR A 308 8.00 17.88 -13.96
CA TYR A 308 8.41 17.89 -12.54
C TYR A 308 9.93 18.08 -12.35
N LYS A 309 10.74 17.46 -13.21
CA LYS A 309 12.21 17.57 -13.16
C LYS A 309 12.76 18.96 -13.50
N ASP A 310 12.00 19.75 -14.24
CA ASP A 310 12.38 21.13 -14.53
C ASP A 310 12.06 22.07 -13.35
N MET A 311 11.23 21.62 -12.39
CA MET A 311 10.77 22.39 -11.23
C MET A 311 11.55 22.08 -9.95
N PHE A 312 12.09 20.87 -9.83
CA PHE A 312 12.78 20.41 -8.62
C PHE A 312 14.17 19.86 -8.94
N SER A 313 15.14 20.20 -8.07
CA SER A 313 16.46 19.55 -8.07
C SER A 313 16.30 18.06 -7.75
N GLU A 314 17.30 17.25 -8.08
CA GLU A 314 17.23 15.80 -7.84
C GLU A 314 16.98 15.47 -6.36
N ASP A 315 17.61 16.20 -5.45
CA ASP A 315 17.49 16.01 -4.00
C ASP A 315 16.12 16.45 -3.45
N ASP A 316 15.43 17.37 -4.15
CA ASP A 316 14.15 17.92 -3.67
C ASP A 316 12.92 17.17 -4.21
N ARG A 317 13.08 16.31 -5.23
CA ARG A 317 11.95 15.65 -5.92
C ARG A 317 11.11 14.76 -5.00
N THR A 318 11.71 14.23 -3.95
CA THR A 318 11.08 13.31 -3.00
C THR A 318 11.01 13.88 -1.58
N SER A 319 11.16 15.19 -1.44
CA SER A 319 11.04 15.88 -0.15
C SER A 319 9.61 15.83 0.42
N ASP A 320 9.50 15.90 1.73
CA ASP A 320 8.23 15.98 2.44
C ASP A 320 7.56 17.36 2.25
N PHE A 321 6.45 17.40 1.56
CA PHE A 321 5.60 18.58 1.35
C PHE A 321 4.34 18.59 2.23
N SER A 322 4.19 17.68 3.19
CA SER A 322 2.95 17.53 3.97
C SER A 322 2.52 18.78 4.73
N GLU A 323 3.47 19.65 5.11
CA GLU A 323 3.17 20.93 5.77
C GLU A 323 3.10 22.13 4.80
N ASP A 324 3.55 21.98 3.54
CA ASP A 324 3.54 23.03 2.51
C ASP A 324 3.09 22.50 1.15
N GLN A 325 2.15 21.58 1.16
CA GLN A 325 1.61 20.95 -0.06
C GLN A 325 1.06 22.00 -1.03
N ALA A 326 0.44 23.06 -0.53
CA ALA A 326 -0.11 24.13 -1.36
C ALA A 326 0.95 24.83 -2.25
N SER A 327 2.22 24.85 -1.85
CA SER A 327 3.30 25.38 -2.68
C SER A 327 3.59 24.46 -3.86
N ARG A 328 3.58 23.15 -3.67
CA ARG A 328 3.74 22.18 -4.75
C ARG A 328 2.51 22.13 -5.65
N ASP A 329 1.32 22.21 -5.09
CA ASP A 329 0.05 22.13 -5.84
C ASP A 329 -0.12 23.27 -6.85
N LYS A 330 0.51 24.44 -6.62
CA LYS A 330 0.53 25.55 -7.57
C LYS A 330 1.25 25.24 -8.89
N LEU A 331 2.09 24.20 -8.90
CA LEU A 331 2.87 23.78 -10.08
C LEU A 331 2.04 22.91 -11.01
N LEU A 332 1.00 22.28 -10.49
CA LEU A 332 0.14 21.37 -11.25
C LEU A 332 -0.75 22.14 -12.22
N LYS A 333 -0.76 21.72 -13.47
CA LYS A 333 -1.79 22.08 -14.44
C LYS A 333 -2.88 21.00 -14.43
N PRO A 334 -4.17 21.37 -14.38
CA PRO A 334 -5.26 20.41 -14.35
C PRO A 334 -5.15 19.33 -15.44
N GLY A 335 -5.31 18.06 -15.07
CA GLY A 335 -5.23 16.92 -15.98
C GLY A 335 -3.81 16.43 -16.30
N GLN A 336 -2.79 17.00 -15.65
CA GLN A 336 -1.39 16.62 -15.86
C GLN A 336 -0.77 15.92 -14.64
N GLU A 337 -1.61 15.29 -13.82
CA GLU A 337 -1.18 14.43 -12.72
C GLU A 337 -0.41 13.20 -13.25
N ALA A 338 0.52 12.69 -12.46
CA ALA A 338 1.17 11.40 -12.73
C ALA A 338 0.16 10.24 -12.72
N GLN A 339 0.44 9.23 -13.52
CA GLN A 339 -0.37 8.02 -13.64
C GLN A 339 0.39 6.85 -13.05
N TRP A 340 -0.10 6.35 -11.93
CA TRP A 340 0.55 5.34 -11.11
C TRP A 340 0.33 3.92 -11.62
N CYS A 341 1.37 3.10 -11.48
CA CYS A 341 1.40 1.73 -12.00
C CYS A 341 0.98 0.68 -10.96
N ILE A 342 0.76 1.06 -9.71
CA ILE A 342 0.38 0.12 -8.63
C ILE A 342 -1.08 -0.34 -8.72
N PHE A 343 -1.97 0.42 -9.37
CA PHE A 343 -3.42 0.24 -9.25
C PHE A 343 -4.03 -0.72 -10.26
N ASP A 344 -3.59 -0.71 -11.54
CA ASP A 344 -4.17 -1.60 -12.55
C ASP A 344 -4.02 -3.07 -12.15
N SER A 345 -2.88 -3.46 -11.59
CA SER A 345 -2.66 -4.81 -11.07
C SER A 345 -3.64 -5.17 -9.94
N ILE A 346 -3.90 -4.23 -9.02
CA ILE A 346 -4.86 -4.43 -7.91
C ILE A 346 -6.29 -4.55 -8.45
N MET A 347 -6.68 -3.72 -9.40
CA MET A 347 -8.00 -3.84 -10.05
C MET A 347 -8.13 -5.19 -10.76
N SER A 348 -7.08 -5.67 -11.44
CA SER A 348 -7.06 -7.02 -12.02
C SER A 348 -7.30 -8.10 -10.97
N VAL A 349 -6.64 -8.01 -9.80
CA VAL A 349 -6.87 -8.97 -8.70
C VAL A 349 -8.31 -8.93 -8.20
N ILE A 350 -8.85 -7.73 -7.98
CA ILE A 350 -10.23 -7.54 -7.50
C ILE A 350 -11.23 -8.19 -8.46
N TYR A 351 -11.16 -7.88 -9.75
CA TYR A 351 -12.06 -8.46 -10.75
C TYR A 351 -11.87 -9.97 -10.90
N GLY A 352 -10.64 -10.47 -10.79
CA GLY A 352 -10.37 -11.91 -10.82
C GLY A 352 -10.99 -12.65 -9.63
N GLN A 353 -10.93 -12.09 -8.42
CA GLN A 353 -11.59 -12.65 -7.25
C GLN A 353 -13.12 -12.64 -7.41
N ARG A 354 -13.68 -11.57 -7.96
CA ARG A 354 -15.12 -11.47 -8.24
C ARG A 354 -15.56 -12.49 -9.29
N PHE A 355 -14.78 -12.67 -10.36
CA PHE A 355 -15.05 -13.71 -11.36
C PHE A 355 -15.09 -15.10 -10.73
N LEU A 356 -14.12 -15.45 -9.89
CA LEU A 356 -14.08 -16.75 -9.22
C LEU A 356 -15.28 -17.00 -8.29
N GLN A 357 -15.91 -15.93 -7.79
CA GLN A 357 -17.10 -16.02 -6.92
C GLN A 357 -18.41 -16.04 -7.71
N SER A 358 -18.50 -15.35 -8.85
CA SER A 358 -19.76 -15.06 -9.54
C SER A 358 -19.86 -15.67 -10.94
N ASP A 359 -18.73 -16.07 -11.54
CA ASP A 359 -18.60 -16.57 -12.93
C ASP A 359 -19.13 -15.57 -13.99
N LYS A 360 -19.13 -14.26 -13.67
CA LYS A 360 -19.59 -13.22 -14.59
C LYS A 360 -18.52 -12.89 -15.62
N SER A 361 -18.85 -13.04 -16.92
CA SER A 361 -17.93 -12.72 -18.01
C SER A 361 -17.42 -11.27 -17.98
N ASP A 362 -18.22 -10.32 -17.53
CA ASP A 362 -17.84 -8.90 -17.41
C ASP A 362 -16.67 -8.72 -16.41
N ASP A 363 -16.66 -9.44 -15.28
CA ASP A 363 -15.55 -9.41 -14.33
C ASP A 363 -14.27 -10.03 -14.94
N TYR A 364 -14.40 -11.08 -15.76
CA TYR A 364 -13.27 -11.64 -16.51
C TYR A 364 -12.67 -10.65 -17.52
N ASP A 365 -13.53 -9.98 -18.29
CA ASP A 365 -13.10 -9.01 -19.31
C ASP A 365 -12.43 -7.80 -18.66
N LYS A 366 -12.95 -7.32 -17.53
CA LYS A 366 -12.34 -6.25 -16.73
C LYS A 366 -11.00 -6.69 -16.10
N GLN A 367 -10.92 -7.91 -15.58
CA GLN A 367 -9.66 -8.47 -15.09
C GLN A 367 -8.61 -8.48 -16.18
N ARG A 368 -8.94 -9.01 -17.35
CA ARG A 368 -8.08 -9.07 -18.53
C ARG A 368 -7.60 -7.67 -18.91
N PHE A 369 -8.52 -6.73 -19.04
CA PHE A 369 -8.22 -5.34 -19.41
C PHE A 369 -7.18 -4.71 -18.47
N HIS A 370 -7.36 -4.82 -17.15
CA HIS A 370 -6.44 -4.25 -16.18
C HIS A 370 -5.10 -5.01 -16.12
N LEU A 371 -5.08 -6.33 -16.34
CA LEU A 371 -3.83 -7.08 -16.46
C LEU A 371 -3.03 -6.62 -17.68
N GLU A 372 -3.68 -6.48 -18.83
CA GLU A 372 -3.03 -6.01 -20.07
C GLU A 372 -2.48 -4.60 -19.89
N ARG A 373 -3.19 -3.70 -19.20
CA ARG A 373 -2.68 -2.37 -18.85
C ARG A 373 -1.44 -2.46 -17.96
N SER A 374 -1.44 -3.31 -16.93
CA SER A 374 -0.27 -3.52 -16.06
C SER A 374 0.95 -4.06 -16.84
N LEU A 375 0.74 -4.96 -17.78
CA LEU A 375 1.81 -5.47 -18.67
C LEU A 375 2.33 -4.37 -19.61
N ASN A 376 1.44 -3.48 -20.09
CA ASN A 376 1.81 -2.35 -20.94
C ASN A 376 2.57 -1.23 -20.19
N GLN A 377 2.52 -1.22 -18.85
CA GLN A 377 3.28 -0.31 -18.01
C GLN A 377 4.74 -0.73 -17.81
N LEU A 378 5.11 -1.94 -18.19
CA LEU A 378 6.51 -2.37 -18.15
C LEU A 378 7.35 -1.54 -19.11
N THR A 379 8.55 -1.15 -18.65
CA THR A 379 9.48 -0.37 -19.47
C THR A 379 9.97 -1.15 -20.70
N THR A 380 10.36 -0.42 -21.73
CA THR A 380 10.92 -0.95 -22.98
C THR A 380 12.44 -0.91 -22.99
N GLU A 381 13.07 -1.49 -24.01
CA GLU A 381 14.53 -1.48 -24.20
C GLU A 381 15.10 -0.07 -24.34
N GLU A 382 14.30 0.89 -24.84
CA GLU A 382 14.73 2.29 -25.02
C GLU A 382 14.70 3.08 -23.70
N CYS A 383 14.14 2.49 -22.64
CA CYS A 383 14.05 3.13 -21.34
C CYS A 383 15.43 3.17 -20.64
N PRO A 384 15.83 4.29 -20.05
CA PRO A 384 17.12 4.40 -19.36
C PRO A 384 17.25 3.43 -18.16
N PHE A 385 16.13 2.95 -17.61
CA PHE A 385 16.12 1.96 -16.51
C PHE A 385 16.22 0.51 -17.00
N GLY A 386 16.31 0.29 -18.32
CA GLY A 386 16.29 -1.01 -18.98
C GLY A 386 14.86 -1.57 -19.15
N PRO A 387 14.71 -2.68 -19.91
CA PRO A 387 13.42 -3.26 -20.22
C PRO A 387 12.79 -3.99 -19.04
N TYR A 388 11.47 -4.17 -19.11
CA TYR A 388 10.65 -4.97 -18.19
C TYR A 388 10.74 -4.54 -16.73
N ARG A 389 10.95 -3.24 -16.47
CA ARG A 389 10.91 -2.67 -15.11
C ARG A 389 9.51 -2.18 -14.80
N CYS A 390 9.15 -2.23 -13.54
CA CYS A 390 7.86 -1.75 -13.02
C CYS A 390 8.04 -0.33 -12.47
N PRO A 391 7.63 0.74 -13.18
CA PRO A 391 7.71 2.09 -12.66
C PRO A 391 6.78 2.30 -11.46
N GLU A 392 7.08 3.32 -10.65
CA GLU A 392 6.11 3.88 -9.73
C GLU A 392 4.97 4.53 -10.51
N SER A 393 5.33 5.42 -11.43
CA SER A 393 4.37 6.17 -12.25
C SER A 393 4.94 6.57 -13.61
N TYR A 394 4.04 6.90 -14.51
CA TYR A 394 4.34 7.65 -15.73
C TYR A 394 3.90 9.10 -15.54
N TYR A 395 4.76 10.04 -15.92
CA TYR A 395 4.46 11.46 -15.88
C TYR A 395 4.78 12.12 -17.24
N LEU A 396 4.19 13.29 -17.47
CA LEU A 396 4.34 14.01 -18.72
C LEU A 396 5.62 14.86 -18.66
N GLU A 397 6.64 14.50 -19.46
CA GLU A 397 7.87 15.26 -19.60
C GLU A 397 7.97 15.78 -21.05
N LYS A 398 7.98 17.10 -21.24
CA LYS A 398 8.07 17.74 -22.58
C LYS A 398 7.06 17.18 -23.57
N GLY A 399 5.84 16.94 -23.10
CA GLY A 399 4.73 16.44 -23.92
C GLY A 399 4.74 14.94 -24.21
N LYS A 400 5.60 14.15 -23.57
CA LYS A 400 5.64 12.68 -23.68
C LYS A 400 5.55 12.04 -22.32
N TYR A 401 4.80 10.95 -22.21
CA TYR A 401 4.79 10.16 -20.99
C TYR A 401 6.07 9.32 -20.87
N VAL A 402 6.75 9.47 -19.74
CA VAL A 402 7.96 8.72 -19.39
C VAL A 402 7.83 8.17 -17.98
N PRO A 403 8.50 7.05 -17.65
CA PRO A 403 8.54 6.56 -16.27
C PRO A 403 9.33 7.54 -15.39
N ASN A 404 8.90 7.71 -14.14
CA ASN A 404 9.61 8.53 -13.18
C ASN A 404 10.91 7.87 -12.68
N ASP A 405 11.70 8.60 -11.90
CA ASP A 405 13.01 8.11 -11.40
C ASP A 405 12.88 6.97 -10.39
N ILE A 406 11.68 6.69 -9.89
CA ILE A 406 11.39 5.59 -8.98
C ILE A 406 11.03 4.34 -9.81
N THR A 407 12.01 3.85 -10.54
CA THR A 407 11.88 2.71 -11.45
C THR A 407 13.07 1.76 -11.29
N PRO A 408 12.88 0.50 -10.82
CA PRO A 408 11.61 -0.11 -10.44
C PRO A 408 11.17 0.22 -9.00
N LEU A 409 9.85 0.31 -8.80
CA LEU A 409 9.22 0.32 -7.48
C LEU A 409 8.85 -1.14 -7.09
N LEU A 410 9.29 -1.59 -5.91
CA LEU A 410 9.05 -2.98 -5.49
C LEU A 410 7.58 -3.27 -5.18
N TRP A 411 6.83 -2.26 -4.73
CA TRP A 411 5.38 -2.39 -4.56
C TRP A 411 4.67 -2.67 -5.89
N THR A 412 5.02 -1.95 -6.97
CA THR A 412 4.46 -2.23 -8.31
C THR A 412 4.81 -3.66 -8.78
N GLN A 413 6.07 -4.10 -8.54
CA GLN A 413 6.48 -5.48 -8.87
C GLN A 413 5.63 -6.52 -8.12
N GLY A 414 5.41 -6.30 -6.82
CA GLY A 414 4.58 -7.17 -5.99
C GLY A 414 3.16 -7.26 -6.51
N ASN A 415 2.55 -6.13 -6.86
CA ASN A 415 1.19 -6.08 -7.36
C ASN A 415 1.04 -6.77 -8.72
N LEU A 416 2.00 -6.61 -9.65
CA LEU A 416 1.99 -7.32 -10.93
C LEU A 416 2.13 -8.83 -10.74
N MET A 417 2.99 -9.27 -9.83
CA MET A 417 3.15 -10.69 -9.49
C MET A 417 1.83 -11.27 -8.94
N LEU A 418 1.12 -10.53 -8.09
CA LEU A 418 -0.21 -10.89 -7.60
C LEU A 418 -1.24 -11.00 -8.72
N ALA A 419 -1.26 -10.03 -9.64
CA ALA A 419 -2.21 -10.01 -10.75
C ALA A 419 -2.02 -11.24 -11.67
N LEU A 420 -0.78 -11.60 -12.00
CA LEU A 420 -0.48 -12.81 -12.78
C LEU A 420 -0.83 -14.09 -12.02
N HIS A 421 -0.58 -14.13 -10.70
CA HIS A 421 -0.99 -15.27 -9.87
C HIS A 421 -2.52 -15.44 -9.87
N GLN A 422 -3.26 -14.35 -9.68
CA GLN A 422 -4.72 -14.34 -9.72
C GLN A 422 -5.24 -14.72 -11.12
N TRP A 423 -4.61 -14.20 -12.18
CA TRP A 423 -4.95 -14.53 -13.55
C TRP A 423 -4.83 -16.03 -13.84
N LYS A 424 -3.75 -16.66 -13.38
CA LYS A 424 -3.56 -18.11 -13.50
C LYS A 424 -4.71 -18.89 -12.85
N GLN A 425 -5.21 -18.44 -11.68
CA GLN A 425 -6.36 -19.07 -11.02
C GLN A 425 -7.64 -18.90 -11.84
N THR A 426 -7.87 -17.72 -12.40
CA THR A 426 -9.02 -17.40 -13.26
C THR A 426 -9.03 -18.25 -14.54
N VAL A 427 -7.92 -18.32 -15.25
CA VAL A 427 -7.78 -19.17 -16.46
C VAL A 427 -7.99 -20.65 -16.14
N LYS A 428 -7.55 -21.10 -14.96
CA LYS A 428 -7.80 -22.47 -14.49
C LYS A 428 -9.28 -22.75 -14.24
N ALA A 429 -10.00 -21.79 -13.65
CA ALA A 429 -11.43 -21.94 -13.34
C ALA A 429 -12.33 -21.89 -14.60
N ARG A 430 -11.89 -21.19 -15.63
CA ARG A 430 -12.64 -21.05 -16.91
C ARG A 430 -12.60 -22.29 -17.80
N ARG A 431 -11.75 -23.27 -17.50
CA ARG A 431 -11.70 -24.57 -18.21
C ARG A 431 -12.82 -25.50 -17.77
#